data_7621935e498743ea339fb5d5249bbe8a
#
_entry.id   7621935e498743ea339fb5d5249bbe8a
#
_cell.length_a   1.000
_cell.length_b   1.000
_cell.length_c   1.000
_cell.angle_alpha   90.00
_cell.angle_beta   90.00
_cell.angle_gamma   90.00
#
_symmetry.space_group_name_H-M   'P 1'
#
loop_
_entity.id
_entity.type
_entity.pdbx_description
1 polymer ?
#
loop_
_entity_poly.entity_id
_entity_poly.type
_entity_poly.pdbx_seq_one_letter_code
_entity_poly.pdbx_strand_id
1 'polypeptide(L)'
;MKITIEAIVRADIETVWSCWNSPDDIVNWNAASDDWHTTTASVDLRVGGQTSSRMEAKDGSMGFDFVGTFTTIVEHELIEFELEDARTVRVQFKGSDGFVKITETFDAEDENEIEMQRAGWQAILNRFAAYTEEKLK
;
A
#
# COMPACT_ATOMS: atom_id res chain seq x y z
N MET A 1 9.47 -15.17 -6.75
CA MET A 1 10.50 -14.41 -6.03
C MET A 1 9.83 -13.33 -5.20
N LYS A 2 10.27 -13.15 -3.97
CA LYS A 2 9.70 -12.13 -3.09
C LYS A 2 10.60 -10.91 -3.02
N ILE A 3 9.96 -9.73 -2.99
CA ILE A 3 10.66 -8.45 -2.87
C ILE A 3 10.24 -7.83 -1.55
N THR A 4 11.20 -7.31 -0.78
CA THR A 4 10.93 -6.63 0.50
C THR A 4 11.37 -5.19 0.41
N ILE A 5 10.48 -4.28 0.82
CA ILE A 5 10.73 -2.85 0.89
C ILE A 5 10.37 -2.34 2.28
N GLU A 6 10.91 -1.18 2.65
CA GLU A 6 10.71 -0.61 3.97
C GLU A 6 10.57 0.90 3.92
N ALA A 7 9.87 1.45 4.90
CA ALA A 7 9.82 2.88 5.12
C ALA A 7 9.61 3.16 6.61
N ILE A 8 10.08 4.32 7.04
CA ILE A 8 9.85 4.81 8.39
C ILE A 8 8.93 6.02 8.29
N VAL A 9 7.84 5.99 9.06
CA VAL A 9 6.83 7.04 9.09
C VAL A 9 6.86 7.67 10.48
N ARG A 10 7.06 8.98 10.54
CA ARG A 10 7.09 9.72 11.82
C ARG A 10 5.67 10.07 12.24
N ALA A 11 4.96 9.07 12.70
CA ALA A 11 3.59 9.17 13.17
C ALA A 11 3.31 8.02 14.13
N ASP A 12 2.23 8.13 14.89
CA ASP A 12 1.81 7.04 15.77
C ASP A 12 1.17 5.91 14.97
N ILE A 13 1.13 4.72 15.56
CA ILE A 13 0.61 3.54 14.86
C ILE A 13 -0.87 3.68 14.49
N GLU A 14 -1.65 4.34 15.33
CA GLU A 14 -3.08 4.53 15.05
C GLU A 14 -3.30 5.38 13.81
N THR A 15 -2.54 6.45 13.64
CA THR A 15 -2.60 7.31 12.46
C THR A 15 -2.12 6.56 11.22
N VAL A 16 -1.01 5.84 11.33
CA VAL A 16 -0.47 5.06 10.21
C VAL A 16 -1.47 4.00 9.76
N TRP A 17 -2.02 3.24 10.69
CA TRP A 17 -2.99 2.20 10.40
C TRP A 17 -4.24 2.77 9.72
N SER A 18 -4.75 3.89 10.25
CA SER A 18 -5.93 4.56 9.69
C SER A 18 -5.68 5.06 8.26
N CYS A 19 -4.56 5.73 8.02
CA CYS A 19 -4.22 6.25 6.68
C CYS A 19 -4.03 5.12 5.67
N TRP A 20 -3.50 3.97 6.11
CA TRP A 20 -3.29 2.83 5.23
C TRP A 20 -4.61 2.22 4.76
N ASN A 21 -5.61 2.18 5.63
CA ASN A 21 -6.85 1.45 5.39
C ASN A 21 -8.07 2.32 5.04
N SER A 22 -7.95 3.64 5.12
CA SER A 22 -9.07 4.54 4.80
C SER A 22 -9.11 4.85 3.31
N PRO A 23 -10.23 4.57 2.61
CA PRO A 23 -10.36 4.92 1.19
C PRO A 23 -10.10 6.39 0.88
N ASP A 24 -10.56 7.29 1.75
CA ASP A 24 -10.36 8.73 1.55
C ASP A 24 -8.89 9.13 1.59
N ASP A 25 -8.08 8.41 2.34
CA ASP A 25 -6.63 8.62 2.39
C ASP A 25 -5.93 7.92 1.23
N ILE A 26 -6.33 6.68 0.94
CA ILE A 26 -5.71 5.86 -0.13
C ILE A 26 -5.68 6.58 -1.47
N VAL A 27 -6.77 7.25 -1.84
CA VAL A 27 -6.84 7.98 -3.12
C VAL A 27 -5.80 9.12 -3.21
N ASN A 28 -5.24 9.54 -2.09
CA ASN A 28 -4.25 10.62 -2.04
C ASN A 28 -2.81 10.14 -2.08
N TRP A 29 -2.50 8.92 -1.64
CA TRP A 29 -1.10 8.46 -1.60
C TRP A 29 -0.80 7.29 -2.54
N ASN A 30 -1.80 6.58 -3.05
CA ASN A 30 -1.58 5.33 -3.78
C ASN A 30 -1.24 5.57 -5.25
N ALA A 31 -0.03 6.06 -5.49
CA ALA A 31 0.50 6.25 -6.83
C ALA A 31 2.02 6.24 -6.79
N ALA A 32 2.65 5.66 -7.80
CA ALA A 32 4.12 5.57 -7.88
C ALA A 32 4.76 6.85 -8.43
N SER A 33 3.99 7.68 -9.14
CA SER A 33 4.49 8.92 -9.73
C SER A 33 3.36 9.93 -9.88
N ASP A 34 3.72 11.16 -10.24
CA ASP A 34 2.72 12.23 -10.43
C ASP A 34 1.87 12.04 -11.68
N ASP A 35 2.26 11.14 -12.58
CA ASP A 35 1.51 10.83 -13.80
C ASP A 35 0.33 9.90 -13.54
N TRP A 36 0.25 9.30 -12.37
CA TRP A 36 -0.77 8.35 -11.99
C TRP A 36 -1.54 8.82 -10.76
N HIS A 37 -2.76 8.31 -10.61
CA HIS A 37 -3.56 8.54 -9.41
C HIS A 37 -4.50 7.37 -9.17
N THR A 38 -5.01 7.28 -7.94
CA THR A 38 -6.07 6.34 -7.60
C THR A 38 -7.37 7.14 -7.60
N THR A 39 -8.30 6.77 -8.47
CA THR A 39 -9.55 7.51 -8.65
C THR A 39 -10.61 7.09 -7.65
N THR A 40 -10.66 5.81 -7.31
CA THR A 40 -11.57 5.28 -6.29
C THR A 40 -10.87 4.20 -5.49
N ALA A 41 -11.29 4.04 -4.24
CA ALA A 41 -10.77 2.97 -3.38
C ALA A 41 -11.88 2.47 -2.47
N SER A 42 -11.81 1.20 -2.12
CA SER A 42 -12.71 0.60 -1.13
C SER A 42 -11.92 -0.40 -0.29
N VAL A 43 -12.29 -0.53 0.98
CA VAL A 43 -11.65 -1.46 1.91
C VAL A 43 -12.71 -2.07 2.79
N ASP A 44 -12.78 -3.41 2.78
CA ASP A 44 -13.57 -4.18 3.73
C ASP A 44 -12.56 -4.88 4.65
N LEU A 45 -12.20 -4.23 5.74
CA LEU A 45 -11.06 -4.64 6.58
C LEU A 45 -11.44 -5.79 7.50
N ARG A 46 -11.52 -6.98 6.92
CA ARG A 46 -11.75 -8.23 7.64
C ARG A 46 -11.18 -9.38 6.79
N VAL A 47 -10.84 -10.47 7.43
CA VAL A 47 -10.39 -11.67 6.71
C VAL A 47 -11.52 -12.11 5.77
N GLY A 48 -11.19 -12.32 4.51
CA GLY A 48 -12.16 -12.60 3.45
C GLY A 48 -12.75 -11.37 2.77
N GLY A 49 -12.57 -10.18 3.35
CA GLY A 49 -12.96 -8.92 2.72
C GLY A 49 -11.93 -8.49 1.68
N GLN A 50 -12.26 -7.51 0.88
CA GLN A 50 -11.39 -7.05 -0.21
C GLN A 50 -10.95 -5.62 -0.03
N THR A 51 -9.72 -5.33 -0.49
CA THR A 51 -9.24 -3.98 -0.73
C THR A 51 -9.16 -3.79 -2.24
N SER A 52 -9.64 -2.67 -2.74
CA SER A 52 -9.69 -2.40 -4.18
C SER A 52 -9.32 -0.94 -4.44
N SER A 53 -8.45 -0.72 -5.42
CA SER A 53 -8.07 0.62 -5.86
C SER A 53 -8.10 0.68 -7.37
N ARG A 54 -8.80 1.68 -7.92
CA ARG A 54 -8.76 1.95 -9.36
C ARG A 54 -7.61 2.91 -9.61
N MET A 55 -6.57 2.42 -10.27
CA MET A 55 -5.37 3.21 -10.58
C MET A 55 -5.36 3.56 -12.05
N GLU A 56 -5.16 4.86 -12.35
CA GLU A 56 -5.23 5.36 -13.72
C GLU A 56 -4.12 6.36 -14.00
N ALA A 57 -3.61 6.34 -15.23
CA ALA A 57 -2.76 7.41 -15.72
C ALA A 57 -3.61 8.67 -15.83
N LYS A 58 -3.07 9.81 -15.42
CA LYS A 58 -3.82 11.08 -15.42
C LYS A 58 -4.24 11.54 -16.82
N ASP A 59 -3.50 11.10 -17.85
CA ASP A 59 -3.85 11.42 -19.24
C ASP A 59 -4.93 10.49 -19.81
N GLY A 60 -5.41 9.51 -19.03
CA GLY A 60 -6.44 8.59 -19.45
C GLY A 60 -5.98 7.44 -20.34
N SER A 61 -4.68 7.33 -20.61
CA SER A 61 -4.16 6.34 -21.55
C SER A 61 -4.18 4.91 -21.02
N MET A 62 -4.12 4.73 -19.70
CA MET A 62 -4.02 3.42 -19.06
C MET A 62 -4.77 3.41 -17.73
N GLY A 63 -5.19 2.23 -17.31
CA GLY A 63 -5.80 2.06 -15.99
C GLY A 63 -5.97 0.59 -15.68
N PHE A 64 -6.04 0.27 -14.38
CA PHE A 64 -6.30 -1.08 -13.91
C PHE A 64 -6.89 -1.05 -12.52
N ASP A 65 -7.48 -2.18 -12.13
CA ASP A 65 -7.99 -2.37 -10.77
C ASP A 65 -6.99 -3.22 -10.00
N PHE A 66 -6.54 -2.70 -8.85
CA PHE A 66 -5.70 -3.44 -7.92
C PHE A 66 -6.61 -3.99 -6.84
N VAL A 67 -6.77 -5.32 -6.79
CA VAL A 67 -7.71 -5.98 -5.89
C VAL A 67 -7.00 -7.06 -5.09
N GLY A 68 -7.17 -7.02 -3.78
CA GLY A 68 -6.65 -8.05 -2.89
C GLY A 68 -7.72 -8.53 -1.92
N THR A 69 -7.64 -9.81 -1.54
CA THR A 69 -8.51 -10.39 -0.53
C THR A 69 -7.70 -10.63 0.72
N PHE A 70 -8.14 -10.07 1.85
CA PHE A 70 -7.42 -10.18 3.11
C PHE A 70 -7.41 -11.62 3.61
N THR A 71 -6.22 -12.10 3.96
CA THR A 71 -6.03 -13.44 4.52
C THR A 71 -5.63 -13.39 6.00
N THR A 72 -4.96 -12.32 6.43
CA THR A 72 -4.57 -12.12 7.82
C THR A 72 -4.67 -10.64 8.17
N ILE A 73 -5.26 -10.33 9.30
CA ILE A 73 -5.31 -8.96 9.84
C ILE A 73 -5.06 -9.04 11.34
N VAL A 74 -4.00 -8.36 11.79
CA VAL A 74 -3.73 -8.15 13.21
C VAL A 74 -3.64 -6.65 13.39
N GLU A 75 -4.62 -6.05 14.05
CA GLU A 75 -4.73 -4.60 14.16
C GLU A 75 -3.43 -3.97 14.67
N HIS A 76 -2.96 -2.94 13.96
CA HIS A 76 -1.74 -2.19 14.26
C HIS A 76 -0.43 -2.99 14.07
N GLU A 77 -0.49 -4.23 13.53
CA GLU A 77 0.70 -5.07 13.42
C GLU A 77 0.91 -5.68 12.02
N LEU A 78 -0.16 -6.21 11.40
CA LEU A 78 0.00 -7.05 10.22
C LEU A 78 -1.22 -7.04 9.33
N ILE A 79 -0.97 -6.93 8.03
CA ILE A 79 -1.98 -7.15 7.00
C ILE A 79 -1.35 -8.10 5.97
N GLU A 80 -2.07 -9.17 5.62
CA GLU A 80 -1.70 -10.02 4.50
C GLU A 80 -2.90 -10.14 3.58
N PHE A 81 -2.65 -10.08 2.27
CA PHE A 81 -3.71 -10.28 1.28
C PHE A 81 -3.17 -10.99 0.04
N GLU A 82 -4.10 -11.59 -0.70
CA GLU A 82 -3.80 -12.32 -1.92
C GLU A 82 -4.42 -11.59 -3.11
N LEU A 83 -3.63 -11.38 -4.15
CA LEU A 83 -4.06 -10.75 -5.39
C LEU A 83 -4.82 -11.77 -6.26
N GLU A 84 -5.50 -11.29 -7.29
CA GLU A 84 -6.33 -12.15 -8.15
C GLU A 84 -5.56 -13.28 -8.84
N ASP A 85 -4.26 -13.07 -9.08
CA ASP A 85 -3.39 -14.06 -9.71
C ASP A 85 -2.63 -14.93 -8.70
N ALA A 86 -3.08 -14.95 -7.44
CA ALA A 86 -2.52 -15.73 -6.33
C ALA A 86 -1.19 -15.20 -5.78
N ARG A 87 -0.68 -14.07 -6.25
CA ARG A 87 0.47 -13.42 -5.62
C ARG A 87 0.04 -12.89 -4.26
N THR A 88 0.96 -12.89 -3.30
CA THR A 88 0.66 -12.45 -1.94
C THR A 88 1.42 -11.18 -1.57
N VAL A 89 0.83 -10.41 -0.67
CA VAL A 89 1.43 -9.19 -0.11
C VAL A 89 1.33 -9.26 1.40
N ARG A 90 2.43 -8.94 2.07
CA ARG A 90 2.49 -8.91 3.53
C ARG A 90 3.01 -7.55 3.97
N VAL A 91 2.25 -6.86 4.82
CA VAL A 91 2.61 -5.54 5.33
C VAL A 91 2.69 -5.63 6.85
N GLN A 92 3.88 -5.39 7.38
CA GLN A 92 4.14 -5.40 8.83
C GLN A 92 4.32 -3.98 9.33
N PHE A 93 3.67 -3.67 10.45
CA PHE A 93 3.75 -2.36 11.09
C PHE A 93 4.39 -2.55 12.46
N LYS A 94 5.50 -1.85 12.70
CA LYS A 94 6.17 -1.91 13.99
C LYS A 94 6.30 -0.51 14.56
N GLY A 95 5.43 -0.21 15.53
CA GLY A 95 5.44 1.07 16.22
C GLY A 95 6.55 1.16 17.25
N SER A 96 7.10 2.35 17.41
CA SER A 96 8.09 2.69 18.41
C SER A 96 7.85 4.14 18.82
N ASP A 97 8.68 4.69 19.69
CA ASP A 97 8.48 6.06 20.18
C ASP A 97 8.51 7.08 19.04
N GLY A 98 7.32 7.58 18.66
CA GLY A 98 7.17 8.64 17.68
C GLY A 98 7.29 8.22 16.22
N PHE A 99 7.44 6.93 15.91
CA PHE A 99 7.50 6.47 14.53
C PHE A 99 7.00 5.04 14.35
N VAL A 100 6.72 4.67 13.10
CA VAL A 100 6.34 3.32 12.71
C VAL A 100 7.24 2.87 11.57
N LYS A 101 7.83 1.68 11.70
CA LYS A 101 8.54 1.05 10.60
C LYS A 101 7.58 0.15 9.85
N ILE A 102 7.44 0.37 8.55
CA ILE A 102 6.63 -0.48 7.69
C ILE A 102 7.56 -1.36 6.86
N THR A 103 7.31 -2.67 6.88
CA THR A 103 8.04 -3.64 6.07
C THR A 103 7.02 -4.33 5.17
N GLU A 104 7.17 -4.18 3.87
CA GLU A 104 6.24 -4.73 2.89
C GLU A 104 6.96 -5.77 2.03
N THR A 105 6.42 -6.99 1.99
CA THR A 105 6.97 -8.09 1.21
C THR A 105 5.90 -8.56 0.22
N PHE A 106 6.26 -8.61 -1.06
CA PHE A 106 5.31 -9.00 -2.09
C PHE A 106 5.95 -9.94 -3.11
N ASP A 107 5.11 -10.74 -3.77
CA ASP A 107 5.56 -11.62 -4.83
C ASP A 107 5.76 -10.82 -6.11
N ALA A 108 6.93 -10.96 -6.73
CA ALA A 108 7.20 -10.33 -8.02
C ALA A 108 6.35 -10.97 -9.12
N GLU A 109 5.89 -10.15 -10.07
CA GLU A 109 5.26 -10.67 -11.28
C GLU A 109 6.35 -10.98 -12.31
N ASP A 110 5.97 -11.63 -13.42
CA ASP A 110 6.95 -12.15 -14.37
C ASP A 110 7.22 -11.23 -15.59
N GLU A 111 6.42 -10.17 -15.76
CA GLU A 111 6.47 -9.33 -16.96
C GLU A 111 7.49 -8.21 -16.92
N ASN A 112 7.78 -7.69 -15.72
CA ASN A 112 8.68 -6.55 -15.53
C ASN A 112 9.93 -6.95 -14.76
N GLU A 113 10.98 -6.16 -14.92
CA GLU A 113 12.22 -6.39 -14.18
C GLU A 113 12.01 -6.20 -12.68
N ILE A 114 12.72 -7.00 -11.89
CA ILE A 114 12.63 -6.98 -10.42
C ILE A 114 12.89 -5.58 -9.87
N GLU A 115 13.94 -4.91 -10.35
CA GLU A 115 14.28 -3.57 -9.84
C GLU A 115 13.23 -2.52 -10.22
N MET A 116 12.57 -2.67 -11.35
CA MET A 116 11.47 -1.78 -11.75
C MET A 116 10.28 -1.95 -10.80
N GLN A 117 9.94 -3.20 -10.48
CA GLN A 117 8.85 -3.49 -9.53
C GLN A 117 9.19 -2.97 -8.14
N ARG A 118 10.40 -3.23 -7.66
CA ARG A 118 10.87 -2.72 -6.37
C ARG A 118 10.74 -1.20 -6.30
N ALA A 119 11.23 -0.51 -7.32
CA ALA A 119 11.21 0.96 -7.37
C ALA A 119 9.78 1.51 -7.36
N GLY A 120 8.87 0.88 -8.12
CA GLY A 120 7.46 1.30 -8.18
C GLY A 120 6.76 1.14 -6.83
N TRP A 121 6.89 -0.02 -6.21
CA TRP A 121 6.28 -0.27 -4.92
C TRP A 121 6.89 0.60 -3.82
N GLN A 122 8.23 0.80 -3.87
CA GLN A 122 8.91 1.69 -2.92
C GLN A 122 8.44 3.14 -3.07
N ALA A 123 8.23 3.60 -4.30
CA ALA A 123 7.74 4.96 -4.55
C ALA A 123 6.37 5.19 -3.93
N ILE A 124 5.46 4.20 -4.02
CA ILE A 124 4.14 4.26 -3.39
C ILE A 124 4.29 4.31 -1.87
N LEU A 125 5.15 3.46 -1.30
CA LEU A 125 5.38 3.41 0.14
C LEU A 125 5.97 4.73 0.65
N ASN A 126 6.89 5.32 -0.10
CA ASN A 126 7.48 6.62 0.24
C ASN A 126 6.42 7.73 0.21
N ARG A 127 5.51 7.69 -0.76
CA ARG A 127 4.40 8.65 -0.83
C ARG A 127 3.47 8.50 0.37
N PHE A 128 3.20 7.26 0.76
CA PHE A 128 2.40 7.00 1.95
C PHE A 128 3.03 7.66 3.18
N ALA A 129 4.33 7.46 3.37
CA ALA A 129 5.05 8.02 4.52
C ALA A 129 4.96 9.56 4.52
N ALA A 130 5.24 10.19 3.38
CA ALA A 130 5.18 11.64 3.26
C ALA A 130 3.76 12.18 3.49
N TYR A 131 2.75 11.52 2.92
CA TYR A 131 1.35 11.91 3.07
C TYR A 131 0.91 11.85 4.54
N THR A 132 1.24 10.74 5.21
CA THR A 132 0.85 10.52 6.60
C THR A 132 1.50 11.54 7.53
N GLU A 133 2.78 11.82 7.33
CA GLU A 133 3.50 12.82 8.11
C GLU A 133 2.93 14.23 7.89
N GLU A 134 2.62 14.56 6.65
CA GLU A 134 2.04 15.86 6.31
C GLU A 134 0.66 16.06 6.92
N LYS A 135 -0.12 15.00 7.00
CA LYS A 135 -1.47 15.04 7.57
C LYS A 135 -1.47 15.41 9.05
N LEU A 136 -0.39 15.14 9.77
CA LEU A 136 -0.25 15.44 11.19
C LEU A 136 0.15 16.89 11.48
N LYS A 137 0.51 17.66 10.47
CA LYS A 137 0.93 19.05 10.64
C LYS A 137 -0.25 20.01 10.75
#